data_e898405ba2269c6ffb32b31ecd4bbfae
#
_entry.id   e898405ba2269c6ffb32b31ecd4bbfae
#
_cell.length_a   1.000
_cell.length_b   1.000
_cell.length_c   1.000
_cell.angle_alpha   90.00
_cell.angle_beta   90.00
_cell.angle_gamma   90.00
#
_symmetry.space_group_name_H-M   'P 1'
#
loop_
_entity.id
_entity.type
_entity.pdbx_description
1 polymer ?
#
loop_
_entity_poly.entity_id
_entity_poly.type
_entity_poly.pdbx_seq_one_letter_code
_entity_poly.pdbx_strand_id
1 'polypeptide(L)'
;MNSLSIRDIAKMAGVSVTTVSRVLNGYPDVSTSTKERVQQVMKDCDYQPNNAARNLKRTHSNAVGLLMEGSATPFITDLSDILEEEINMHGYTLIPHRVMNGVDGVDTAAQLVMEKRLQGLIICGGYFIHSLEQLQRLPVPTVFCTTTLTGIDYAAYSSVHVDDRRAAAEAVNYLCSIGHRDIAILGGIEHDQGGVSSQRLHGYCDALNKNGIGFDPNFVRYCGLFTMQRGFETTCKLLSSQRRPTAIFCVADELAVGACKAIFHAGLRIPQDISVMGYDGTEITRFYEPSICTVRQPKEKIAKKTVEVLISLIEKKGPNQHVVFPTEIVTGGSCASPKND
;
A
#
# COMPACT_ATOMS: atom_id res chain seq x y z
N MET A 1 -6.03 41.80 3.71
CA MET A 1 -6.00 41.88 5.18
C MET A 1 -4.65 41.34 5.66
N ASN A 2 -3.83 42.13 6.37
CA ASN A 2 -2.55 41.61 6.90
C ASN A 2 -2.88 40.59 7.98
N SER A 3 -2.42 39.36 7.82
CA SER A 3 -2.54 38.31 8.84
C SER A 3 -1.70 38.72 10.05
N LEU A 4 -2.32 38.68 11.25
CA LEU A 4 -1.63 38.95 12.50
C LEU A 4 -0.47 37.99 12.68
N SER A 5 0.65 38.50 13.21
CA SER A 5 1.85 37.71 13.49
C SER A 5 1.93 37.34 14.99
N ILE A 6 2.76 36.35 15.33
CA ILE A 6 3.04 36.00 16.75
C ILE A 6 3.57 37.19 17.54
N ARG A 7 4.21 38.17 16.87
CA ARG A 7 4.70 39.41 17.51
C ARG A 7 3.54 40.31 17.91
N ASP A 8 2.49 40.36 17.09
CA ASP A 8 1.32 41.17 17.38
C ASP A 8 0.54 40.56 18.57
N ILE A 9 0.37 39.24 18.61
CA ILE A 9 -0.22 38.55 19.78
C ILE A 9 0.59 38.79 21.05
N ALA A 10 1.91 38.72 20.98
CA ALA A 10 2.78 38.99 22.12
C ALA A 10 2.61 40.42 22.66
N LYS A 11 2.53 41.41 21.78
CA LYS A 11 2.28 42.80 22.09
C LYS A 11 0.91 43.02 22.74
N MET A 12 -0.14 42.42 22.18
CA MET A 12 -1.51 42.52 22.69
C MET A 12 -1.70 41.80 24.03
N ALA A 13 -1.06 40.66 24.23
CA ALA A 13 -1.09 39.91 25.49
C ALA A 13 -0.13 40.48 26.57
N GLY A 14 0.71 41.46 26.25
CA GLY A 14 1.67 42.07 27.17
C GLY A 14 2.74 41.09 27.62
N VAL A 15 3.20 40.19 26.76
CA VAL A 15 4.22 39.18 27.05
C VAL A 15 5.28 39.09 25.94
N SER A 16 6.36 38.39 26.20
CA SER A 16 7.39 38.16 25.17
C SER A 16 6.92 37.20 24.09
N VAL A 17 7.46 37.28 22.88
CA VAL A 17 7.22 36.32 21.79
C VAL A 17 7.55 34.89 22.22
N THR A 18 8.60 34.76 23.05
CA THR A 18 8.99 33.46 23.64
C THR A 18 7.92 32.91 24.56
N THR A 19 7.26 33.77 25.36
CA THR A 19 6.15 33.37 26.23
C THR A 19 4.96 32.90 25.42
N VAL A 20 4.54 33.62 24.36
CA VAL A 20 3.48 33.17 23.44
C VAL A 20 3.84 31.82 22.81
N SER A 21 5.06 31.65 22.34
CA SER A 21 5.53 30.38 21.77
C SER A 21 5.45 29.25 22.79
N ARG A 22 5.80 29.49 24.08
CA ARG A 22 5.70 28.48 25.13
C ARG A 22 4.25 28.10 25.46
N VAL A 23 3.34 29.06 25.47
CA VAL A 23 1.89 28.81 25.64
C VAL A 23 1.37 27.93 24.50
N LEU A 24 1.71 28.27 23.24
CA LEU A 24 1.32 27.51 22.05
C LEU A 24 1.86 26.07 22.02
N ASN A 25 3.01 25.84 22.65
CA ASN A 25 3.64 24.52 22.73
C ASN A 25 3.32 23.76 24.04
N GLY A 26 2.43 24.29 24.89
CA GLY A 26 1.97 23.60 26.10
C GLY A 26 3.02 23.45 27.20
N TYR A 27 4.09 24.26 27.20
CA TYR A 27 5.14 24.16 28.21
C TYR A 27 4.58 24.37 29.62
N PRO A 28 4.97 23.53 30.60
CA PRO A 28 4.43 23.57 31.95
C PRO A 28 4.91 24.77 32.79
N ASP A 29 5.98 25.41 32.39
CA ASP A 29 6.65 26.51 33.12
C ASP A 29 6.02 27.90 32.91
N VAL A 30 4.88 27.97 32.18
CA VAL A 30 4.08 29.20 32.04
C VAL A 30 2.91 29.16 33.00
N SER A 31 2.75 30.26 33.82
CA SER A 31 1.65 30.36 34.77
C SER A 31 0.25 30.25 34.10
N THR A 32 -0.72 29.67 34.80
CA THR A 32 -2.08 29.50 34.30
C THR A 32 -2.69 30.84 33.85
N SER A 33 -2.52 31.91 34.64
CA SER A 33 -3.01 33.24 34.29
C SER A 33 -2.42 33.81 33.00
N THR A 34 -1.13 33.53 32.73
CA THR A 34 -0.47 33.94 31.48
C THR A 34 -0.99 33.11 30.31
N LYS A 35 -1.21 31.79 30.48
CA LYS A 35 -1.79 30.91 29.45
C LYS A 35 -3.18 31.41 29.05
N GLU A 36 -4.06 31.63 30.01
CA GLU A 36 -5.43 32.11 29.77
C GLU A 36 -5.44 33.44 29.03
N ARG A 37 -4.61 34.41 29.46
CA ARG A 37 -4.52 35.71 28.82
C ARG A 37 -4.08 35.62 27.34
N VAL A 38 -3.06 34.82 27.05
CA VAL A 38 -2.58 34.62 25.68
C VAL A 38 -3.64 33.92 24.83
N GLN A 39 -4.29 32.89 25.36
CA GLN A 39 -5.36 32.19 24.67
C GLN A 39 -6.56 33.08 24.39
N GLN A 40 -6.93 33.95 25.34
CA GLN A 40 -8.03 34.89 25.14
C GLN A 40 -7.72 35.87 24.02
N VAL A 41 -6.53 36.49 24.00
CA VAL A 41 -6.10 37.40 22.92
C VAL A 41 -6.09 36.68 21.56
N MET A 42 -5.65 35.44 21.50
CA MET A 42 -5.66 34.66 20.25
C MET A 42 -7.09 34.43 19.75
N LYS A 43 -8.02 34.11 20.65
CA LYS A 43 -9.43 33.90 20.35
C LYS A 43 -10.11 35.18 19.89
N ASP A 44 -9.87 36.30 20.57
CA ASP A 44 -10.46 37.60 20.25
C ASP A 44 -10.02 38.14 18.86
N CYS A 45 -8.83 37.73 18.43
CA CYS A 45 -8.23 38.16 17.17
C CYS A 45 -8.37 37.12 16.04
N ASP A 46 -9.04 36.00 16.28
CA ASP A 46 -9.11 34.85 15.34
C ASP A 46 -7.70 34.45 14.81
N TYR A 47 -6.71 34.51 15.73
CA TYR A 47 -5.34 34.20 15.36
C TYR A 47 -5.11 32.72 15.27
N GLN A 48 -4.79 32.25 14.08
CA GLN A 48 -4.32 30.88 13.86
C GLN A 48 -2.79 30.87 13.79
N PRO A 49 -2.11 30.00 14.60
CA PRO A 49 -0.68 29.88 14.55
C PRO A 49 -0.21 29.47 13.14
N ASN A 50 0.69 30.21 12.56
CA ASN A 50 1.27 29.84 11.26
C ASN A 50 2.23 28.65 11.43
N ASN A 51 1.71 27.46 11.15
CA ASN A 51 2.47 26.21 11.24
C ASN A 51 3.68 26.19 10.29
N ALA A 52 3.64 26.90 9.17
CA ALA A 52 4.78 27.01 8.26
C ALA A 52 5.95 27.78 8.89
N ALA A 53 5.68 28.88 9.62
CA ALA A 53 6.70 29.63 10.34
C ALA A 53 7.23 28.87 11.58
N ARG A 54 6.40 28.02 12.18
CA ARG A 54 6.79 27.12 13.29
C ARG A 54 7.70 26.00 12.81
N ASN A 55 7.42 25.43 11.63
CA ASN A 55 8.24 24.38 11.02
C ASN A 55 9.61 24.90 10.53
N LEU A 56 9.73 26.18 10.19
CA LEU A 56 11.00 26.80 9.82
C LEU A 56 12.04 26.83 10.98
N LYS A 57 11.59 26.82 12.23
CA LYS A 57 12.47 26.82 13.42
C LYS A 57 12.78 25.42 13.97
N ARG A 58 12.06 24.39 13.55
CA ARG A 58 12.36 23.00 13.94
C ARG A 58 13.36 22.41 12.97
N THR A 59 14.43 21.83 13.49
CA THR A 59 15.46 21.10 12.71
C THR A 59 14.89 19.87 12.02
N HIS A 60 13.79 19.29 12.55
CA HIS A 60 13.05 18.17 11.97
C HIS A 60 11.53 18.42 12.08
N SER A 61 10.76 18.06 11.08
CA SER A 61 9.31 17.96 11.17
C SER A 61 8.96 16.62 11.82
N ASN A 62 7.89 16.54 12.64
CA ASN A 62 7.37 15.24 13.10
C ASN A 62 6.57 14.61 11.94
N ALA A 63 7.24 14.34 10.81
CA ALA A 63 6.57 13.82 9.62
C ALA A 63 7.27 12.56 9.09
N VAL A 64 6.46 11.63 8.64
CA VAL A 64 6.81 10.39 7.96
C VAL A 64 6.25 10.43 6.56
N GLY A 65 7.04 10.07 5.56
CA GLY A 65 6.58 9.94 4.18
C GLY A 65 5.98 8.56 3.92
N LEU A 66 4.91 8.51 3.13
CA LEU A 66 4.39 7.27 2.55
C LEU A 66 4.50 7.37 1.04
N LEU A 67 5.42 6.61 0.45
CA LEU A 67 5.54 6.49 -1.00
C LEU A 67 4.72 5.30 -1.48
N MET A 68 3.90 5.54 -2.49
CA MET A 68 3.08 4.51 -3.13
C MET A 68 3.36 4.51 -4.63
N GLU A 69 3.81 3.39 -5.17
CA GLU A 69 4.00 3.24 -6.61
C GLU A 69 2.79 2.56 -7.25
N GLY A 70 2.42 3.03 -8.45
CA GLY A 70 1.39 2.41 -9.28
C GLY A 70 -0.04 2.86 -9.01
N SER A 71 -1.00 1.96 -9.26
CA SER A 71 -2.43 2.27 -9.17
C SER A 71 -2.88 2.48 -7.72
N ALA A 72 -3.81 3.44 -7.53
CA ALA A 72 -4.55 3.57 -6.28
C ALA A 72 -5.58 2.44 -6.19
N THR A 73 -5.16 1.26 -5.75
CA THR A 73 -6.13 0.20 -5.46
C THR A 73 -6.82 0.48 -4.12
N PRO A 74 -8.07 0.01 -3.93
CA PRO A 74 -8.74 0.08 -2.63
C PRO A 74 -7.89 -0.50 -1.51
N PHE A 75 -7.17 -1.61 -1.74
CA PHE A 75 -6.25 -2.18 -0.76
C PHE A 75 -5.18 -1.19 -0.28
N ILE A 76 -4.51 -0.50 -1.21
CA ILE A 76 -3.47 0.49 -0.86
C ILE A 76 -4.09 1.74 -0.20
N THR A 77 -5.29 2.14 -0.61
CA THR A 77 -6.01 3.26 0.01
C THR A 77 -6.38 2.94 1.46
N ASP A 78 -7.01 1.80 1.71
CA ASP A 78 -7.36 1.35 3.06
C ASP A 78 -6.11 1.20 3.95
N LEU A 79 -5.03 0.65 3.38
CA LEU A 79 -3.76 0.50 4.09
C LEU A 79 -3.16 1.87 4.47
N SER A 80 -3.25 2.86 3.55
CA SER A 80 -2.79 4.22 3.80
C SER A 80 -3.55 4.88 4.96
N ASP A 81 -4.87 4.70 5.00
CA ASP A 81 -5.71 5.25 6.07
C ASP A 81 -5.33 4.66 7.44
N ILE A 82 -5.12 3.34 7.50
CA ILE A 82 -4.70 2.67 8.74
C ILE A 82 -3.28 3.12 9.15
N LEU A 83 -2.36 3.24 8.19
CA LEU A 83 -1.01 3.77 8.46
C LEU A 83 -1.06 5.19 9.01
N GLU A 84 -1.96 6.05 8.49
CA GLU A 84 -2.13 7.41 8.97
C GLU A 84 -2.61 7.44 10.44
N GLU A 85 -3.61 6.63 10.78
CA GLU A 85 -4.09 6.50 12.16
C GLU A 85 -2.98 6.05 13.11
N GLU A 86 -2.26 4.99 12.76
CA GLU A 86 -1.18 4.44 13.58
C GLU A 86 0.00 5.44 13.74
N ILE A 87 0.39 6.14 12.67
CA ILE A 87 1.44 7.17 12.71
C ILE A 87 1.01 8.36 13.59
N ASN A 88 -0.25 8.79 13.49
CA ASN A 88 -0.79 9.88 14.31
C ASN A 88 -0.81 9.52 15.80
N MET A 89 -1.10 8.26 16.17
CA MET A 89 -1.05 7.79 17.56
C MET A 89 0.36 7.90 18.16
N HIS A 90 1.41 7.84 17.35
CA HIS A 90 2.80 8.02 17.77
C HIS A 90 3.28 9.48 17.72
N GLY A 91 2.38 10.44 17.43
CA GLY A 91 2.70 11.88 17.41
C GLY A 91 3.42 12.36 16.15
N TYR A 92 3.40 11.57 15.09
CA TYR A 92 3.88 11.93 13.77
C TYR A 92 2.72 12.26 12.83
N THR A 93 3.02 12.92 11.71
CA THR A 93 2.06 13.18 10.61
C THR A 93 2.50 12.38 9.39
N LEU A 94 1.60 11.61 8.80
CA LEU A 94 1.87 10.91 7.55
C LEU A 94 1.72 11.88 6.37
N ILE A 95 2.67 11.84 5.43
CA ILE A 95 2.65 12.60 4.18
C ILE A 95 2.62 11.61 3.02
N PRO A 96 1.44 11.32 2.46
CA PRO A 96 1.33 10.43 1.31
C PRO A 96 1.86 11.11 0.04
N HIS A 97 2.60 10.34 -0.75
CA HIS A 97 3.10 10.75 -2.05
C HIS A 97 3.03 9.57 -3.02
N ARG A 98 2.45 9.84 -4.20
CA ARG A 98 2.35 8.82 -5.25
C ARG A 98 3.43 9.01 -6.29
N VAL A 99 4.15 7.93 -6.58
CA VAL A 99 5.14 7.87 -7.65
C VAL A 99 4.49 7.23 -8.88
N MET A 100 4.55 7.93 -10.01
CA MET A 100 4.03 7.41 -11.27
C MET A 100 5.03 6.45 -11.90
N ASN A 101 4.53 5.42 -12.60
CA ASN A 101 5.37 4.49 -13.34
C ASN A 101 6.31 5.22 -14.29
N GLY A 102 7.59 4.81 -14.29
CA GLY A 102 8.63 5.40 -15.14
C GLY A 102 9.35 6.62 -14.53
N VAL A 103 9.01 7.05 -13.32
CA VAL A 103 9.75 8.05 -12.55
C VAL A 103 10.72 7.33 -11.61
N ASP A 104 11.94 7.88 -11.42
CA ASP A 104 12.86 7.33 -10.41
C ASP A 104 12.30 7.52 -9.00
N GLY A 105 11.84 6.40 -8.43
CA GLY A 105 11.23 6.39 -7.09
C GLY A 105 12.22 6.75 -5.99
N VAL A 106 13.50 6.38 -6.14
CA VAL A 106 14.55 6.67 -5.13
C VAL A 106 14.87 8.15 -5.10
N ASP A 107 15.02 8.79 -6.26
CA ASP A 107 15.26 10.23 -6.33
C ASP A 107 14.06 11.01 -5.80
N THR A 108 12.85 10.61 -6.18
CA THR A 108 11.61 11.20 -5.65
C THR A 108 11.53 11.06 -4.12
N ALA A 109 11.88 9.89 -3.58
CA ALA A 109 11.91 9.63 -2.15
C ALA A 109 12.92 10.55 -1.43
N ALA A 110 14.15 10.61 -1.95
CA ALA A 110 15.22 11.45 -1.38
C ALA A 110 14.84 12.93 -1.41
N GLN A 111 14.28 13.41 -2.52
CA GLN A 111 13.81 14.78 -2.66
C GLN A 111 12.68 15.08 -1.66
N LEU A 112 11.68 14.21 -1.54
CA LEU A 112 10.57 14.36 -0.60
C LEU A 112 11.07 14.45 0.85
N VAL A 113 12.05 13.60 1.23
CA VAL A 113 12.69 13.64 2.55
C VAL A 113 13.28 15.01 2.83
N MET A 114 14.03 15.56 1.89
CA MET A 114 14.68 16.85 2.05
C MET A 114 13.66 18.01 2.10
N GLU A 115 12.71 18.06 1.18
CA GLU A 115 11.71 19.12 1.08
C GLU A 115 10.78 19.17 2.29
N LYS A 116 10.31 18.02 2.74
CA LYS A 116 9.37 17.90 3.87
C LYS A 116 10.06 17.68 5.20
N ARG A 117 11.40 17.52 5.23
CA ARG A 117 12.21 17.21 6.41
C ARG A 117 11.69 16.00 7.15
N LEU A 118 11.40 14.92 6.43
CA LEU A 118 10.85 13.70 6.97
C LEU A 118 11.83 13.03 7.94
N GLN A 119 11.31 12.37 8.95
CA GLN A 119 12.09 11.55 9.90
C GLN A 119 12.15 10.09 9.53
N GLY A 120 11.28 9.63 8.65
CA GLY A 120 11.21 8.25 8.17
C GLY A 120 10.38 8.13 6.91
N LEU A 121 10.49 6.98 6.26
CA LEU A 121 9.76 6.62 5.05
C LEU A 121 9.08 5.26 5.20
N ILE A 122 7.88 5.16 4.69
CA ILE A 122 7.20 3.91 4.38
C ILE A 122 7.10 3.84 2.84
N ILE A 123 7.49 2.71 2.26
CA ILE A 123 7.40 2.47 0.83
C ILE A 123 6.43 1.30 0.60
N CYS A 124 5.30 1.58 -0.07
CA CYS A 124 4.27 0.59 -0.36
C CYS A 124 4.23 0.24 -1.84
N GLY A 125 4.14 -1.06 -2.13
CA GLY A 125 4.09 -1.56 -3.50
C GLY A 125 5.36 -1.24 -4.27
N GLY A 126 5.30 -1.42 -5.60
CA GLY A 126 6.38 -1.10 -6.49
C GLY A 126 7.66 -1.91 -6.33
N TYR A 127 8.56 -1.72 -7.25
CA TYR A 127 9.90 -2.31 -7.19
C TYR A 127 10.90 -1.37 -7.87
N PHE A 128 11.23 -0.28 -7.19
CA PHE A 128 12.17 0.72 -7.74
C PHE A 128 13.53 0.75 -7.03
N ILE A 129 13.78 -0.16 -6.08
CA ILE A 129 15.09 -0.35 -5.46
C ILE A 129 15.64 -1.71 -5.89
N HIS A 130 16.67 -1.69 -6.72
CA HIS A 130 17.29 -2.88 -7.32
C HIS A 130 18.72 -3.12 -6.80
N SER A 131 19.28 -2.19 -6.03
CA SER A 131 20.64 -2.30 -5.51
C SER A 131 20.79 -1.69 -4.12
N LEU A 132 21.81 -2.16 -3.40
CA LEU A 132 22.19 -1.61 -2.09
C LEU A 132 22.59 -0.12 -2.20
N GLU A 133 23.22 0.29 -3.31
CA GLU A 133 23.60 1.67 -3.56
C GLU A 133 22.35 2.59 -3.63
N GLN A 134 21.30 2.17 -4.33
CA GLN A 134 20.04 2.91 -4.37
C GLN A 134 19.40 3.01 -2.98
N LEU A 135 19.39 1.91 -2.23
CA LEU A 135 18.86 1.91 -0.85
C LEU A 135 19.62 2.89 0.05
N GLN A 136 20.95 2.94 -0.06
CA GLN A 136 21.80 3.84 0.71
C GLN A 136 21.60 5.34 0.38
N ARG A 137 20.97 5.67 -0.74
CA ARG A 137 20.60 7.06 -1.09
C ARG A 137 19.41 7.58 -0.30
N LEU A 138 18.68 6.72 0.40
CA LEU A 138 17.58 7.12 1.28
C LEU A 138 18.15 7.62 2.62
N PRO A 139 18.00 8.92 2.96
CA PRO A 139 18.75 9.52 4.07
C PRO A 139 18.06 9.34 5.43
N VAL A 140 16.96 8.60 5.51
CA VAL A 140 16.18 8.36 6.74
C VAL A 140 15.81 6.89 6.88
N PRO A 141 15.49 6.43 8.11
CA PRO A 141 14.94 5.10 8.32
C PRO A 141 13.78 4.81 7.39
N THR A 142 13.84 3.65 6.71
CA THR A 142 12.86 3.26 5.69
C THR A 142 12.36 1.86 5.96
N VAL A 143 11.03 1.66 5.86
CA VAL A 143 10.38 0.36 5.96
C VAL A 143 9.59 0.08 4.69
N PHE A 144 9.85 -1.07 4.07
CA PHE A 144 9.08 -1.57 2.94
C PHE A 144 7.82 -2.25 3.46
N CYS A 145 6.67 -1.75 3.02
CA CYS A 145 5.34 -2.23 3.41
C CYS A 145 4.70 -2.92 2.20
N THR A 146 4.18 -4.12 2.38
CA THR A 146 3.58 -4.98 1.33
C THR A 146 4.56 -5.50 0.27
N THR A 147 5.84 -5.24 0.41
CA THR A 147 6.86 -5.72 -0.52
C THR A 147 8.18 -6.00 0.20
N THR A 148 9.08 -6.68 -0.47
CA THR A 148 10.47 -6.94 -0.01
C THR A 148 11.43 -6.72 -1.17
N LEU A 149 12.71 -6.56 -0.87
CA LEU A 149 13.73 -6.33 -1.88
C LEU A 149 14.40 -7.64 -2.28
N THR A 150 14.50 -7.91 -3.58
CA THR A 150 15.14 -9.10 -4.10
C THR A 150 16.63 -8.84 -4.32
N GLY A 151 17.49 -9.74 -3.84
CA GLY A 151 18.95 -9.65 -4.07
C GLY A 151 19.69 -8.65 -3.16
N ILE A 152 19.02 -8.05 -2.18
CA ILE A 152 19.62 -7.17 -1.18
C ILE A 152 19.65 -7.88 0.18
N ASP A 153 20.79 -7.75 0.88
CA ASP A 153 20.95 -8.36 2.21
C ASP A 153 19.87 -7.84 3.18
N TYR A 154 19.21 -8.75 3.85
CA TYR A 154 18.20 -8.43 4.85
C TYR A 154 18.70 -7.53 5.98
N ALA A 155 20.00 -7.59 6.33
CA ALA A 155 20.57 -6.70 7.32
C ALA A 155 20.51 -5.20 6.91
N ALA A 156 20.33 -4.90 5.62
CA ALA A 156 20.41 -3.54 5.10
C ALA A 156 19.09 -2.76 5.15
N TYR A 157 17.93 -3.42 5.36
CA TYR A 157 16.62 -2.77 5.31
C TYR A 157 15.60 -3.46 6.21
N SER A 158 14.42 -2.88 6.34
CA SER A 158 13.28 -3.49 7.05
C SER A 158 12.10 -3.70 6.11
N SER A 159 11.36 -4.80 6.29
CA SER A 159 10.13 -5.05 5.53
C SER A 159 9.04 -5.71 6.37
N VAL A 160 7.79 -5.37 6.04
CA VAL A 160 6.58 -5.96 6.60
C VAL A 160 5.63 -6.29 5.44
N HIS A 161 5.43 -7.57 5.15
CA HIS A 161 4.74 -8.00 3.94
C HIS A 161 4.10 -9.38 4.12
N VAL A 162 3.48 -9.89 3.06
CA VAL A 162 3.08 -11.29 2.91
C VAL A 162 4.03 -11.99 1.93
N ASP A 163 4.11 -13.31 1.98
CA ASP A 163 4.81 -14.08 0.94
C ASP A 163 3.90 -14.21 -0.28
N ASP A 164 4.01 -13.25 -1.22
CA ASP A 164 3.19 -13.17 -2.42
C ASP A 164 3.29 -14.41 -3.32
N ARG A 165 4.50 -15.00 -3.41
CA ARG A 165 4.71 -16.22 -4.20
C ARG A 165 3.98 -17.41 -3.61
N ARG A 166 4.12 -17.60 -2.30
CA ARG A 166 3.43 -18.66 -1.57
C ARG A 166 1.91 -18.46 -1.59
N ALA A 167 1.45 -17.26 -1.34
CA ALA A 167 0.02 -16.93 -1.31
C ALA A 167 -0.66 -17.15 -2.67
N ALA A 168 0.00 -16.76 -3.77
CA ALA A 168 -0.47 -17.04 -5.12
C ALA A 168 -0.47 -18.56 -5.43
N ALA A 169 0.58 -19.27 -4.98
CA ALA A 169 0.61 -20.71 -5.13
C ALA A 169 -0.53 -21.40 -4.36
N GLU A 170 -0.84 -20.96 -3.15
CA GLU A 170 -1.97 -21.46 -2.36
C GLU A 170 -3.32 -21.20 -3.07
N ALA A 171 -3.52 -20.00 -3.66
CA ALA A 171 -4.69 -19.65 -4.44
C ALA A 171 -4.91 -20.57 -5.65
N VAL A 172 -3.85 -20.77 -6.44
CA VAL A 172 -3.92 -21.62 -7.62
C VAL A 172 -4.04 -23.11 -7.25
N ASN A 173 -3.37 -23.55 -6.18
CA ASN A 173 -3.57 -24.90 -5.65
C ASN A 173 -5.03 -25.14 -5.21
N TYR A 174 -5.69 -24.12 -4.63
CA TYR A 174 -7.12 -24.24 -4.33
C TYR A 174 -7.95 -24.47 -5.60
N LEU A 175 -7.72 -23.71 -6.69
CA LEU A 175 -8.38 -23.91 -7.97
C LEU A 175 -8.11 -25.32 -8.53
N CYS A 176 -6.87 -25.79 -8.44
CA CYS A 176 -6.51 -27.15 -8.85
C CYS A 176 -7.23 -28.23 -8.02
N SER A 177 -7.39 -28.00 -6.70
CA SER A 177 -8.02 -28.95 -5.77
C SER A 177 -9.50 -29.15 -6.04
N ILE A 178 -10.18 -28.14 -6.57
CA ILE A 178 -11.60 -28.24 -7.00
C ILE A 178 -11.76 -28.70 -8.45
N GLY A 179 -10.65 -29.07 -9.13
CA GLY A 179 -10.67 -29.77 -10.42
C GLY A 179 -10.22 -28.95 -11.63
N HIS A 180 -9.91 -27.66 -11.50
CA HIS A 180 -9.43 -26.85 -12.62
C HIS A 180 -8.05 -27.29 -13.10
N ARG A 181 -7.89 -27.31 -14.45
CA ARG A 181 -6.61 -27.58 -15.13
C ARG A 181 -6.27 -26.48 -16.13
N ASP A 182 -7.26 -25.85 -16.74
CA ASP A 182 -7.13 -24.72 -17.64
C ASP A 182 -7.33 -23.43 -16.82
N ILE A 183 -6.25 -22.97 -16.20
CA ILE A 183 -6.26 -21.80 -15.29
C ILE A 183 -5.47 -20.67 -15.95
N ALA A 184 -6.10 -19.54 -16.22
CA ALA A 184 -5.42 -18.34 -16.67
C ALA A 184 -5.00 -17.46 -15.48
N ILE A 185 -3.96 -16.65 -15.68
CA ILE A 185 -3.57 -15.58 -14.76
C ILE A 185 -3.72 -14.22 -15.43
N LEU A 186 -4.40 -13.28 -14.76
CA LEU A 186 -4.35 -11.85 -15.07
C LEU A 186 -3.31 -11.20 -14.17
N GLY A 187 -2.10 -10.97 -14.72
CA GLY A 187 -0.97 -10.39 -14.02
C GLY A 187 -0.88 -8.87 -14.17
N GLY A 188 0.17 -8.30 -13.62
CA GLY A 188 0.45 -6.88 -13.68
C GLY A 188 1.24 -6.46 -14.92
N ILE A 189 2.50 -6.17 -14.73
CA ILE A 189 3.40 -5.63 -15.77
C ILE A 189 4.23 -6.76 -16.36
N GLU A 190 4.32 -6.79 -17.68
CA GLU A 190 5.25 -7.66 -18.39
C GLU A 190 6.69 -7.23 -18.06
N HIS A 191 7.56 -8.19 -17.81
CA HIS A 191 8.95 -7.96 -17.41
C HIS A 191 9.16 -7.28 -16.04
N ASP A 192 8.17 -7.36 -15.11
CA ASP A 192 8.38 -6.97 -13.72
C ASP A 192 9.50 -7.86 -13.09
N GLN A 193 10.64 -7.24 -12.76
CA GLN A 193 11.83 -7.96 -12.30
C GLN A 193 11.86 -8.09 -10.76
N GLY A 194 10.84 -8.69 -10.17
CA GLY A 194 10.84 -9.03 -8.74
C GLY A 194 9.81 -8.32 -7.88
N GLY A 195 8.95 -7.48 -8.48
CA GLY A 195 7.82 -6.87 -7.79
C GLY A 195 6.72 -7.89 -7.45
N VAL A 196 5.68 -7.42 -6.79
CA VAL A 196 4.56 -8.27 -6.33
C VAL A 196 3.90 -9.06 -7.45
N SER A 197 3.79 -8.47 -8.66
CA SER A 197 3.23 -9.16 -9.84
C SER A 197 4.07 -10.34 -10.28
N SER A 198 5.39 -10.18 -10.29
CA SER A 198 6.34 -11.24 -10.63
C SER A 198 6.29 -12.37 -9.60
N GLN A 199 6.26 -12.05 -8.31
CA GLN A 199 6.15 -13.05 -7.24
C GLN A 199 4.85 -13.86 -7.36
N ARG A 200 3.72 -13.20 -7.62
CA ARG A 200 2.42 -13.87 -7.81
C ARG A 200 2.40 -14.74 -9.08
N LEU A 201 3.07 -14.30 -10.16
CA LEU A 201 3.24 -15.13 -11.37
C LEU A 201 4.10 -16.37 -11.09
N HIS A 202 5.21 -16.22 -10.35
CA HIS A 202 6.03 -17.37 -9.96
C HIS A 202 5.22 -18.36 -9.10
N GLY A 203 4.42 -17.87 -8.15
CA GLY A 203 3.54 -18.72 -7.35
C GLY A 203 2.51 -19.49 -8.19
N TYR A 204 1.93 -18.83 -9.19
CA TYR A 204 1.07 -19.49 -10.17
C TYR A 204 1.81 -20.62 -10.91
N CYS A 205 3.02 -20.36 -11.42
CA CYS A 205 3.83 -21.38 -12.08
C CYS A 205 4.20 -22.56 -11.16
N ASP A 206 4.58 -22.25 -9.90
CA ASP A 206 4.88 -23.29 -8.89
C ASP A 206 3.68 -24.20 -8.64
N ALA A 207 2.47 -23.63 -8.54
CA ALA A 207 1.26 -24.40 -8.33
C ALA A 207 0.88 -25.27 -9.54
N LEU A 208 1.01 -24.77 -10.77
CA LEU A 208 0.79 -25.55 -11.98
C LEU A 208 1.74 -26.75 -12.01
N ASN A 209 3.04 -26.50 -11.80
CA ASN A 209 4.06 -27.55 -11.78
C ASN A 209 3.77 -28.61 -10.72
N LYS A 210 3.45 -28.18 -9.49
CA LYS A 210 3.09 -29.09 -8.37
C LYS A 210 1.90 -29.99 -8.71
N ASN A 211 0.95 -29.51 -9.49
CA ASN A 211 -0.26 -30.25 -9.88
C ASN A 211 -0.11 -30.99 -11.23
N GLY A 212 1.10 -31.05 -11.81
CA GLY A 212 1.36 -31.71 -13.09
C GLY A 212 0.69 -31.02 -14.29
N ILE A 213 0.45 -29.73 -14.21
CA ILE A 213 -0.18 -28.92 -15.29
C ILE A 213 0.94 -28.19 -16.05
N GLY A 214 0.98 -28.39 -17.38
CA GLY A 214 1.93 -27.70 -18.25
C GLY A 214 1.68 -26.20 -18.30
N PHE A 215 2.76 -25.41 -18.25
CA PHE A 215 2.68 -23.97 -18.44
C PHE A 215 2.25 -23.64 -19.89
N ASP A 216 1.17 -22.86 -20.03
CA ASP A 216 0.69 -22.35 -21.33
C ASP A 216 0.80 -20.82 -21.33
N PRO A 217 1.71 -20.22 -22.15
CA PRO A 217 1.85 -18.77 -22.22
C PRO A 217 0.59 -18.05 -22.71
N ASN A 218 -0.32 -18.79 -23.41
CA ASN A 218 -1.59 -18.23 -23.82
C ASN A 218 -2.55 -17.97 -22.65
N PHE A 219 -2.31 -18.53 -21.49
CA PHE A 219 -3.08 -18.27 -20.28
C PHE A 219 -2.45 -17.19 -19.38
N VAL A 220 -1.29 -16.64 -19.73
CA VAL A 220 -0.69 -15.50 -19.04
C VAL A 220 -1.10 -14.22 -19.76
N ARG A 221 -1.70 -13.29 -19.04
CA ARG A 221 -2.14 -12.00 -19.58
C ARG A 221 -1.68 -10.87 -18.66
N TYR A 222 -1.07 -9.86 -19.26
CA TYR A 222 -0.58 -8.68 -18.57
C TYR A 222 -1.56 -7.52 -18.72
N CYS A 223 -2.01 -6.97 -17.60
CA CYS A 223 -2.97 -5.87 -17.54
C CYS A 223 -2.30 -4.49 -17.50
N GLY A 224 -1.03 -4.43 -17.12
CA GLY A 224 -0.28 -3.20 -16.91
C GLY A 224 -0.63 -2.49 -15.61
N LEU A 225 -1.89 -2.16 -15.39
CA LEU A 225 -2.39 -1.51 -14.17
C LEU A 225 -3.46 -2.38 -13.50
N PHE A 226 -3.54 -2.30 -12.18
CA PHE A 226 -4.55 -3.00 -11.38
C PHE A 226 -5.85 -2.19 -11.33
N THR A 227 -6.58 -2.16 -12.43
CA THR A 227 -7.87 -1.47 -12.53
C THR A 227 -8.95 -2.39 -13.09
N MET A 228 -10.20 -2.16 -12.71
CA MET A 228 -11.35 -2.91 -13.23
C MET A 228 -11.44 -2.84 -14.77
N GLN A 229 -11.14 -1.68 -15.34
CA GLN A 229 -11.14 -1.48 -16.79
C GLN A 229 -10.11 -2.39 -17.49
N ARG A 230 -8.88 -2.47 -16.95
CA ARG A 230 -7.83 -3.33 -17.49
C ARG A 230 -8.18 -4.82 -17.34
N GLY A 231 -8.73 -5.20 -16.19
CA GLY A 231 -9.27 -6.55 -15.99
C GLY A 231 -10.32 -6.92 -17.04
N PHE A 232 -11.26 -6.03 -17.29
CA PHE A 232 -12.30 -6.20 -18.31
C PHE A 232 -11.72 -6.38 -19.72
N GLU A 233 -10.92 -5.40 -20.18
CA GLU A 233 -10.33 -5.40 -21.54
C GLU A 233 -9.47 -6.64 -21.80
N THR A 234 -8.65 -7.01 -20.81
CA THR A 234 -7.74 -8.15 -20.91
C THR A 234 -8.50 -9.46 -20.92
N THR A 235 -9.56 -9.57 -20.11
CA THR A 235 -10.40 -10.77 -20.10
C THR A 235 -11.22 -10.91 -21.40
N CYS A 236 -11.72 -9.82 -21.97
CA CYS A 236 -12.39 -9.89 -23.29
C CYS A 236 -11.45 -10.48 -24.36
N LYS A 237 -10.18 -10.06 -24.37
CA LYS A 237 -9.18 -10.63 -25.30
C LYS A 237 -8.88 -12.10 -25.00
N LEU A 238 -8.80 -12.48 -23.71
CA LEU A 238 -8.59 -13.88 -23.30
C LEU A 238 -9.74 -14.76 -23.77
N LEU A 239 -10.99 -14.32 -23.60
CA LEU A 239 -12.19 -15.07 -23.98
C LEU A 239 -12.37 -15.20 -25.49
N SER A 240 -11.76 -14.33 -26.29
CA SER A 240 -11.75 -14.39 -27.75
C SER A 240 -10.68 -15.34 -28.30
N SER A 241 -9.82 -15.94 -27.46
CA SER A 241 -8.82 -16.90 -27.88
C SER A 241 -9.44 -18.27 -28.22
N GLN A 242 -8.70 -19.11 -28.99
CA GLN A 242 -9.19 -20.44 -29.39
C GLN A 242 -9.48 -21.37 -28.20
N ARG A 243 -8.67 -21.27 -27.13
CA ARG A 243 -8.83 -22.06 -25.91
C ARG A 243 -9.24 -21.15 -24.76
N ARG A 244 -10.36 -21.48 -24.11
CA ARG A 244 -10.85 -20.72 -22.96
C ARG A 244 -10.40 -21.39 -21.66
N PRO A 245 -9.99 -20.61 -20.64
CA PRO A 245 -9.74 -21.16 -19.32
C PRO A 245 -11.05 -21.54 -18.64
N THR A 246 -10.98 -22.50 -17.72
CA THR A 246 -12.10 -22.83 -16.81
C THR A 246 -12.03 -22.03 -15.51
N ALA A 247 -10.86 -21.43 -15.20
CA ALA A 247 -10.68 -20.52 -14.08
C ALA A 247 -9.72 -19.39 -14.43
N ILE A 248 -9.90 -18.25 -13.79
CA ILE A 248 -9.03 -17.08 -13.91
C ILE A 248 -8.56 -16.68 -12.51
N PHE A 249 -7.24 -16.72 -12.27
CA PHE A 249 -6.60 -16.12 -11.11
C PHE A 249 -6.19 -14.70 -11.45
N CYS A 250 -6.72 -13.73 -10.72
CA CYS A 250 -6.41 -12.32 -10.87
C CYS A 250 -5.49 -11.88 -9.72
N VAL A 251 -4.37 -11.23 -10.04
CA VAL A 251 -3.38 -10.80 -9.03
C VAL A 251 -3.83 -9.57 -8.22
N ALA A 252 -5.06 -9.08 -8.41
CA ALA A 252 -5.71 -8.06 -7.60
C ALA A 252 -7.24 -8.19 -7.74
N ASP A 253 -7.99 -7.77 -6.74
CA ASP A 253 -9.45 -7.85 -6.72
C ASP A 253 -10.09 -6.95 -7.80
N GLU A 254 -9.50 -5.79 -8.09
CA GLU A 254 -9.97 -4.91 -9.17
C GLU A 254 -9.93 -5.60 -10.55
N LEU A 255 -8.88 -6.39 -10.77
CA LEU A 255 -8.78 -7.20 -11.98
C LEU A 255 -9.86 -8.30 -12.01
N ALA A 256 -10.14 -8.90 -10.84
CA ALA A 256 -11.18 -9.93 -10.72
C ALA A 256 -12.58 -9.36 -11.00
N VAL A 257 -12.91 -8.17 -10.48
CA VAL A 257 -14.17 -7.48 -10.77
C VAL A 257 -14.29 -7.18 -12.26
N GLY A 258 -13.21 -6.69 -12.89
CA GLY A 258 -13.16 -6.47 -14.33
C GLY A 258 -13.35 -7.77 -15.13
N ALA A 259 -12.72 -8.85 -14.71
CA ALA A 259 -12.85 -10.17 -15.31
C ALA A 259 -14.29 -10.70 -15.23
N CYS A 260 -14.93 -10.57 -14.06
CA CYS A 260 -16.34 -10.94 -13.89
C CYS A 260 -17.23 -10.18 -14.87
N LYS A 261 -17.04 -8.87 -15.01
CA LYS A 261 -17.79 -8.06 -15.97
C LYS A 261 -17.61 -8.53 -17.41
N ALA A 262 -16.40 -8.92 -17.81
CA ALA A 262 -16.10 -9.42 -19.15
C ALA A 262 -16.75 -10.78 -19.41
N ILE A 263 -16.75 -11.67 -18.42
CA ILE A 263 -17.38 -12.99 -18.49
C ILE A 263 -18.90 -12.83 -18.71
N PHE A 264 -19.56 -11.99 -17.91
CA PHE A 264 -20.98 -11.71 -18.11
C PHE A 264 -21.28 -11.02 -19.45
N HIS A 265 -20.40 -10.12 -19.89
CA HIS A 265 -20.53 -9.45 -21.20
C HIS A 265 -20.46 -10.47 -22.37
N ALA A 266 -19.68 -11.53 -22.21
CA ALA A 266 -19.59 -12.63 -23.17
C ALA A 266 -20.76 -13.63 -23.07
N GLY A 267 -21.75 -13.38 -22.22
CA GLY A 267 -22.90 -14.29 -22.00
C GLY A 267 -22.58 -15.54 -21.20
N LEU A 268 -21.41 -15.57 -20.53
CA LEU A 268 -20.95 -16.67 -19.69
C LEU A 268 -21.33 -16.45 -18.22
N ARG A 269 -21.35 -17.52 -17.43
CA ARG A 269 -21.78 -17.53 -16.04
C ARG A 269 -20.60 -17.78 -15.11
N ILE A 270 -20.64 -17.17 -13.95
CA ILE A 270 -19.71 -17.36 -12.86
C ILE A 270 -20.47 -18.03 -11.71
N PRO A 271 -19.99 -19.13 -11.15
CA PRO A 271 -18.77 -19.90 -11.49
C PRO A 271 -19.00 -20.99 -12.55
N GLN A 272 -20.23 -21.15 -13.10
CA GLN A 272 -20.65 -22.32 -13.86
C GLN A 272 -19.86 -22.57 -15.15
N ASP A 273 -19.42 -21.51 -15.81
CA ASP A 273 -18.67 -21.60 -17.06
C ASP A 273 -17.20 -21.19 -16.84
N ILE A 274 -16.93 -20.22 -15.95
CA ILE A 274 -15.58 -19.79 -15.57
C ILE A 274 -15.57 -19.40 -14.10
N SER A 275 -14.65 -19.98 -13.32
CA SER A 275 -14.35 -19.56 -11.96
C SER A 275 -13.43 -18.34 -11.95
N VAL A 276 -13.61 -17.42 -10.96
CA VAL A 276 -12.79 -16.23 -10.81
C VAL A 276 -12.26 -16.15 -9.37
N MET A 277 -10.94 -15.96 -9.24
CA MET A 277 -10.26 -15.77 -7.95
C MET A 277 -9.46 -14.48 -7.97
N GLY A 278 -9.66 -13.63 -6.97
CA GLY A 278 -8.94 -12.37 -6.77
C GLY A 278 -7.78 -12.48 -5.79
N TYR A 279 -7.24 -11.32 -5.44
CA TYR A 279 -6.16 -11.14 -4.47
C TYR A 279 -6.31 -9.76 -3.83
N ASP A 280 -6.06 -9.65 -2.55
CA ASP A 280 -6.05 -8.55 -1.60
C ASP A 280 -7.12 -8.69 -0.51
N GLY A 281 -8.31 -9.22 -0.80
CA GLY A 281 -9.42 -9.37 0.15
C GLY A 281 -10.14 -8.05 0.41
N THR A 282 -10.30 -7.22 -0.62
CA THR A 282 -10.97 -5.92 -0.53
C THR A 282 -12.48 -6.07 -0.31
N GLU A 283 -13.12 -5.02 0.21
CA GLU A 283 -14.54 -5.04 0.60
C GLU A 283 -15.45 -5.43 -0.57
N ILE A 284 -15.15 -4.96 -1.79
CA ILE A 284 -15.97 -5.22 -2.97
C ILE A 284 -16.16 -6.71 -3.25
N THR A 285 -15.20 -7.57 -2.89
CA THR A 285 -15.29 -9.01 -3.12
C THR A 285 -16.46 -9.66 -2.39
N ARG A 286 -16.84 -9.11 -1.22
CA ARG A 286 -17.97 -9.60 -0.41
C ARG A 286 -19.32 -9.12 -0.94
N PHE A 287 -19.36 -7.92 -1.53
CA PHE A 287 -20.60 -7.28 -2.01
C PHE A 287 -20.82 -7.47 -3.52
N TYR A 288 -19.91 -8.14 -4.19
CA TYR A 288 -20.12 -8.56 -5.58
C TYR A 288 -21.04 -9.77 -5.64
N GLU A 289 -21.78 -9.95 -6.76
CA GLU A 289 -22.67 -11.11 -6.94
C GLU A 289 -22.27 -11.90 -8.21
N PRO A 290 -21.84 -13.17 -8.08
CA PRO A 290 -21.55 -13.88 -6.82
C PRO A 290 -20.33 -13.29 -6.09
N SER A 291 -20.27 -13.43 -4.75
CA SER A 291 -19.11 -12.98 -3.97
C SER A 291 -17.82 -13.60 -4.48
N ILE A 292 -16.77 -12.79 -4.60
CA ILE A 292 -15.52 -13.21 -5.25
C ILE A 292 -14.61 -13.93 -4.24
N CYS A 293 -14.17 -15.15 -4.60
CA CYS A 293 -13.09 -15.83 -3.90
C CYS A 293 -11.81 -14.99 -4.00
N THR A 294 -11.08 -14.81 -2.91
CA THR A 294 -9.88 -13.96 -2.91
C THR A 294 -8.86 -14.40 -1.87
N VAL A 295 -7.61 -14.01 -2.08
CA VAL A 295 -6.56 -14.09 -1.06
C VAL A 295 -6.60 -12.83 -0.22
N ARG A 296 -6.96 -12.95 1.07
CA ARG A 296 -6.99 -11.81 1.99
C ARG A 296 -5.62 -11.56 2.61
N GLN A 297 -5.15 -10.34 2.48
CA GLN A 297 -4.00 -9.83 3.20
C GLN A 297 -4.43 -9.21 4.54
N PRO A 298 -3.70 -9.44 5.66
CA PRO A 298 -4.05 -8.88 6.96
C PRO A 298 -3.58 -7.42 7.09
N LYS A 299 -4.22 -6.51 6.34
CA LYS A 299 -3.79 -5.10 6.18
C LYS A 299 -3.61 -4.35 7.51
N GLU A 300 -4.48 -4.60 8.49
CA GLU A 300 -4.40 -3.98 9.82
C GLU A 300 -3.12 -4.41 10.56
N LYS A 301 -2.77 -5.71 10.49
CA LYS A 301 -1.55 -6.23 11.12
C LYS A 301 -0.30 -5.72 10.40
N ILE A 302 -0.34 -5.64 9.07
CA ILE A 302 0.75 -5.12 8.25
C ILE A 302 0.99 -3.66 8.60
N ALA A 303 -0.05 -2.81 8.58
CA ALA A 303 0.07 -1.38 8.89
C ALA A 303 0.64 -1.15 10.29
N LYS A 304 0.04 -1.74 11.30
CA LYS A 304 0.49 -1.60 12.69
C LYS A 304 1.95 -2.01 12.88
N LYS A 305 2.33 -3.16 12.33
CA LYS A 305 3.71 -3.65 12.45
C LYS A 305 4.71 -2.78 11.67
N THR A 306 4.32 -2.26 10.51
CA THR A 306 5.13 -1.32 9.73
C THR A 306 5.46 -0.06 10.55
N VAL A 307 4.46 0.51 11.22
CA VAL A 307 4.64 1.69 12.07
C VAL A 307 5.51 1.36 13.28
N GLU A 308 5.26 0.26 14.00
CA GLU A 308 6.10 -0.17 15.12
C GLU A 308 7.58 -0.27 14.72
N VAL A 309 7.86 -0.91 13.58
CA VAL A 309 9.24 -1.08 13.08
C VAL A 309 9.84 0.28 12.75
N LEU A 310 9.10 1.13 12.02
CA LEU A 310 9.60 2.45 11.63
C LEU A 310 9.91 3.35 12.83
N ILE A 311 8.99 3.42 13.81
CA ILE A 311 9.20 4.22 15.02
C ILE A 311 10.42 3.71 15.82
N SER A 312 10.57 2.37 15.92
CA SER A 312 11.76 1.78 16.57
C SER A 312 13.07 2.22 15.88
N LEU A 313 13.07 2.27 14.55
CA LEU A 313 14.24 2.73 13.77
C LEU A 313 14.49 4.23 13.94
N ILE A 314 13.45 5.07 13.91
CA ILE A 314 13.57 6.53 14.12
C ILE A 314 14.14 6.82 15.51
N GLU A 315 13.68 6.11 16.53
CA GLU A 315 14.13 6.27 17.92
C GLU A 315 15.46 5.53 18.21
N LYS A 316 16.05 4.85 17.23
CA LYS A 316 17.29 4.06 17.33
C LYS A 316 17.21 2.97 18.41
N LYS A 317 16.05 2.36 18.60
CA LYS A 317 15.78 1.34 19.62
C LYS A 317 15.96 -0.10 19.16
N GLY A 318 16.22 -0.35 17.88
CA GLY A 318 16.34 -1.71 17.36
C GLY A 318 17.02 -1.81 16.00
N PRO A 319 17.37 -3.03 15.60
CA PRO A 319 17.90 -3.34 14.27
C PRO A 319 16.78 -3.37 13.21
N ASN A 320 17.20 -3.54 11.96
CA ASN A 320 16.29 -3.88 10.86
C ASN A 320 15.51 -5.17 11.17
N GLN A 321 14.26 -5.24 10.73
CA GLN A 321 13.34 -6.34 10.96
C GLN A 321 12.64 -6.75 9.67
N HIS A 322 12.38 -8.05 9.52
CA HIS A 322 11.58 -8.61 8.43
C HIS A 322 10.43 -9.40 9.02
N VAL A 323 9.21 -8.98 8.72
CA VAL A 323 8.00 -9.60 9.25
C VAL A 323 7.13 -10.04 8.10
N VAL A 324 6.90 -11.35 8.02
CA VAL A 324 6.04 -11.98 7.02
C VAL A 324 4.76 -12.45 7.68
N PHE A 325 3.63 -11.90 7.26
CA PHE A 325 2.32 -12.33 7.74
C PHE A 325 1.72 -13.40 6.84
N PRO A 326 0.97 -14.37 7.40
CA PRO A 326 0.21 -15.31 6.60
C PRO A 326 -0.99 -14.62 5.95
N THR A 327 -1.38 -15.13 4.78
CA THR A 327 -2.62 -14.78 4.07
C THR A 327 -3.70 -15.82 4.36
N GLU A 328 -4.95 -15.50 3.98
CA GLU A 328 -6.11 -16.38 4.10
C GLU A 328 -6.84 -16.47 2.75
N ILE A 329 -7.22 -17.68 2.33
CA ILE A 329 -8.14 -17.84 1.21
C ILE A 329 -9.56 -17.64 1.72
N VAL A 330 -10.21 -16.59 1.23
CA VAL A 330 -11.63 -16.33 1.49
C VAL A 330 -12.45 -16.93 0.35
N THR A 331 -13.20 -17.96 0.67
CA THR A 331 -14.09 -18.60 -0.32
C THR A 331 -15.36 -17.77 -0.48
N GLY A 332 -15.83 -17.68 -1.72
CA GLY A 332 -17.07 -17.01 -2.12
C GLY A 332 -17.82 -17.83 -3.17
N GLY A 333 -18.81 -17.22 -3.80
CA GLY A 333 -19.62 -17.86 -4.83
C GLY A 333 -18.98 -17.89 -6.23
N SER A 334 -17.81 -17.28 -6.43
CA SER A 334 -17.20 -17.15 -7.77
C SER A 334 -16.33 -18.33 -8.20
N CYS A 335 -16.11 -19.33 -7.34
CA CYS A 335 -15.35 -20.53 -7.67
C CYS A 335 -16.17 -21.79 -7.39
N ALA A 336 -16.19 -22.72 -8.36
CA ALA A 336 -16.78 -24.05 -8.21
C ALA A 336 -16.02 -25.04 -9.10
N SER A 337 -16.22 -26.35 -8.89
CA SER A 337 -15.66 -27.37 -9.78
C SER A 337 -16.06 -27.13 -11.23
N PRO A 338 -15.12 -27.25 -12.19
CA PRO A 338 -15.45 -27.13 -13.60
C PRO A 338 -16.48 -28.18 -14.00
N LYS A 339 -17.34 -27.88 -14.99
CA LYS A 339 -18.17 -28.91 -15.60
C LYS A 339 -17.26 -29.93 -16.25
N ASN A 340 -17.53 -31.21 -15.98
CA ASN A 340 -16.94 -32.28 -16.76
C ASN A 340 -17.64 -32.26 -18.14
N ASP A 341 -16.90 -31.96 -19.20
CA ASP A 341 -17.34 -32.16 -20.57
C ASP A 341 -17.36 -33.66 -20.91
#